data_4ac325abc0f8a50512614272fa7f408a
#
_entry.id   4ac325abc0f8a50512614272fa7f408a
#
_cell.length_a   1.000
_cell.length_b   1.000
_cell.length_c   1.000
_cell.angle_alpha   90.00
_cell.angle_beta   90.00
_cell.angle_gamma   90.00
#
_symmetry.space_group_name_H-M   'P 1'
#
loop_
_entity.id
_entity.type
_entity.pdbx_description
1 polymer ?
#
loop_
_entity_poly.entity_id
_entity_poly.type
_entity_poly.pdbx_seq_one_letter_code
_entity_poly.pdbx_strand_id
1 'polypeptide(L)'
;MKMLIRISLLLFVVTGFAGCSEEFNGQFPVNKATPSQVTVLPDGVTNFAGGATITYQLPDETDLLYVKAVYQLPDGSMREEKASAFSNSVTLRGFGRSTVAYVKLITVDRSRNESQPVEVEIHTEDSPIYGIFESLDVNEGWGGFTLQWNNPLKENIVVSVMRLNDENVYENIETFYSAATSVYQPVRGLDPIPADFGIFVRDTYQNYTDTLKLNMKPWFEMMLDRNKFIPIPLSSKFTISVYGTSNLTVLWDGIVTNNGPNGIYYINAGAYNPYFAINLGVKAKLSRFRYWSRTDYYFRLHSAKEIQIYGTNDPLVGNNPESDNSEWILLNPEIFVSVRPSGLDPSVPATGEDYDYALDGEEWEFPWEVPAVQWLRFQQLSTWTGTMAMTCNEIRFWGEPQSE
;
A
#
# COMPACT_ATOMS: atom_id res chain seq x y z
N MET A 1 8.33 -69.16 -16.28
CA MET A 1 8.75 -67.75 -16.09
C MET A 1 7.57 -66.76 -15.85
N LYS A 2 6.47 -66.82 -16.60
CA LYS A 2 5.32 -65.92 -16.41
C LYS A 2 4.54 -66.12 -15.10
N MET A 3 4.54 -67.34 -14.54
CA MET A 3 3.84 -67.67 -13.29
C MET A 3 4.58 -67.18 -12.03
N LEU A 4 5.92 -67.22 -12.03
CA LEU A 4 6.76 -66.72 -10.95
C LEU A 4 6.70 -65.19 -10.84
N ILE A 5 6.57 -64.47 -11.97
CA ILE A 5 6.45 -63.00 -11.98
C ILE A 5 5.09 -62.57 -11.40
N ARG A 6 4.00 -63.32 -11.61
CA ARG A 6 2.67 -63.03 -11.06
C ARG A 6 2.61 -63.25 -9.55
N ILE A 7 3.32 -64.23 -9.00
CA ILE A 7 3.40 -64.50 -7.56
C ILE A 7 4.26 -63.43 -6.88
N SER A 8 5.37 -62.98 -7.50
CA SER A 8 6.21 -61.92 -7.00
C SER A 8 5.47 -60.58 -6.99
N LEU A 9 4.63 -60.30 -8.00
CA LEU A 9 3.82 -59.06 -8.06
C LEU A 9 2.69 -59.07 -7.03
N LEU A 10 2.10 -60.26 -6.72
CA LEU A 10 1.06 -60.38 -5.70
C LEU A 10 1.66 -60.22 -4.27
N LEU A 11 2.89 -60.73 -4.06
CA LEU A 11 3.58 -60.54 -2.77
C LEU A 11 3.99 -59.09 -2.54
N PHE A 12 4.34 -58.34 -3.60
CA PHE A 12 4.67 -56.91 -3.48
C PHE A 12 3.45 -56.02 -3.20
N VAL A 13 2.25 -56.41 -3.67
CA VAL A 13 1.00 -55.68 -3.41
C VAL A 13 0.51 -55.93 -1.96
N VAL A 14 0.78 -57.10 -1.38
CA VAL A 14 0.37 -57.40 0.02
C VAL A 14 1.28 -56.73 1.04
N THR A 15 2.58 -56.50 0.73
CA THR A 15 3.50 -55.79 1.63
C THR A 15 3.32 -54.25 1.60
N GLY A 16 2.61 -53.70 0.57
CA GLY A 16 2.35 -52.28 0.44
C GLY A 16 1.21 -51.74 1.36
N PHE A 17 0.47 -52.62 2.05
CA PHE A 17 -0.59 -52.25 2.99
C PHE A 17 -0.21 -52.39 4.48
N ALA A 18 1.05 -52.71 4.80
CA ALA A 18 1.56 -52.47 6.14
C ALA A 18 1.89 -50.97 6.27
N GLY A 19 0.87 -50.10 6.08
CA GLY A 19 0.92 -48.71 6.48
C GLY A 19 1.25 -48.70 7.98
N CYS A 20 2.32 -48.01 8.36
CA CYS A 20 2.56 -47.64 9.73
C CYS A 20 1.26 -46.99 10.26
N SER A 21 0.51 -47.70 11.07
CA SER A 21 -0.28 -47.02 12.07
C SER A 21 0.77 -46.38 12.98
N GLU A 22 1.06 -45.08 12.79
CA GLU A 22 1.67 -44.32 13.85
C GLU A 22 0.71 -44.44 15.03
N GLU A 23 1.02 -45.39 15.93
CA GLU A 23 0.53 -45.29 17.30
C GLU A 23 1.01 -43.92 17.76
N PHE A 24 0.08 -43.02 17.88
CA PHE A 24 0.29 -41.71 18.45
C PHE A 24 0.68 -41.93 19.93
N ASN A 25 1.97 -42.23 20.15
CA ASN A 25 2.59 -42.28 21.47
C ASN A 25 2.72 -40.85 22.01
N GLY A 26 1.59 -40.13 22.00
CA GLY A 26 1.46 -38.87 22.70
C GLY A 26 1.57 -39.15 24.19
N GLN A 27 2.64 -38.67 24.78
CA GLN A 27 2.78 -38.57 26.26
C GLN A 27 1.79 -37.49 26.75
N PHE A 28 0.50 -37.74 26.60
CA PHE A 28 -0.50 -36.97 27.31
C PHE A 28 -0.71 -37.69 28.65
N PRO A 29 -0.46 -37.02 29.78
CA PRO A 29 -0.83 -37.57 31.07
C PRO A 29 -2.34 -37.79 31.04
N VAL A 30 -2.78 -39.05 31.16
CA VAL A 30 -4.20 -39.39 31.16
C VAL A 30 -4.70 -39.11 32.57
N ASN A 31 -5.03 -37.87 32.83
CA ASN A 31 -5.82 -37.47 34.00
C ASN A 31 -7.29 -37.34 33.57
N LYS A 32 -8.22 -37.84 34.40
CA LYS A 32 -9.69 -37.71 34.20
C LYS A 32 -10.33 -36.70 35.15
N ALA A 33 -9.51 -36.02 35.96
CA ALA A 33 -10.02 -34.98 36.85
C ALA A 33 -10.43 -33.75 36.04
N THR A 34 -11.56 -33.16 36.40
CA THR A 34 -11.99 -31.89 35.82
C THR A 34 -11.14 -30.76 36.39
N PRO A 35 -10.48 -29.91 35.56
CA PRO A 35 -9.70 -28.82 36.08
C PRO A 35 -10.56 -27.75 36.77
N SER A 36 -9.94 -27.02 37.69
CA SER A 36 -10.62 -25.92 38.40
C SER A 36 -10.85 -24.73 37.48
N GLN A 37 -11.89 -23.95 37.76
CA GLN A 37 -12.23 -22.74 37.02
C GLN A 37 -11.24 -21.63 37.29
N VAL A 38 -11.16 -20.66 36.35
CA VAL A 38 -10.52 -19.36 36.60
C VAL A 38 -11.34 -18.55 37.59
N THR A 39 -10.67 -17.60 38.29
CA THR A 39 -11.35 -16.59 39.09
C THR A 39 -11.20 -15.24 38.39
N VAL A 40 -12.30 -14.67 37.87
CA VAL A 40 -12.28 -13.33 37.26
C VAL A 40 -12.02 -12.29 38.35
N LEU A 41 -11.11 -11.35 38.05
CA LEU A 41 -10.80 -10.27 39.02
C LEU A 41 -11.99 -9.29 39.14
N PRO A 42 -12.16 -8.60 40.29
CA PRO A 42 -13.29 -7.68 40.52
C PRO A 42 -13.44 -6.62 39.41
N ASP A 43 -12.34 -6.04 38.92
CA ASP A 43 -12.32 -5.08 37.79
C ASP A 43 -11.62 -5.68 36.58
N GLY A 44 -11.83 -7.01 36.39
CA GLY A 44 -11.10 -7.79 35.40
C GLY A 44 -11.56 -7.59 33.94
N VAL A 45 -12.67 -6.88 33.70
CA VAL A 45 -13.18 -6.63 32.33
C VAL A 45 -12.80 -5.25 31.88
N THR A 46 -12.01 -5.16 30.82
CA THR A 46 -11.68 -3.91 30.13
C THR A 46 -12.30 -3.94 28.74
N ASN A 47 -13.33 -3.14 28.54
CA ASN A 47 -14.01 -2.99 27.26
C ASN A 47 -13.25 -2.01 26.37
N PHE A 48 -13.29 -2.24 25.06
CA PHE A 48 -12.69 -1.38 24.05
C PHE A 48 -13.45 -1.49 22.70
N ALA A 49 -13.06 -0.65 21.75
CA ALA A 49 -13.67 -0.61 20.44
C ALA A 49 -13.55 -1.96 19.69
N GLY A 50 -14.69 -2.61 19.49
CA GLY A 50 -14.80 -3.93 18.82
C GLY A 50 -14.43 -5.12 19.69
N GLY A 51 -14.28 -4.96 21.05
CA GLY A 51 -13.94 -6.10 21.88
C GLY A 51 -13.84 -5.83 23.38
N ALA A 52 -13.26 -6.78 24.10
CA ALA A 52 -12.96 -6.69 25.53
C ALA A 52 -11.76 -7.58 25.90
N THR A 53 -11.05 -7.20 26.95
CA THR A 53 -10.05 -8.05 27.61
C THR A 53 -10.57 -8.47 28.97
N ILE A 54 -10.52 -9.77 29.26
CA ILE A 54 -10.92 -10.33 30.56
C ILE A 54 -9.66 -10.79 31.27
N THR A 55 -9.41 -10.24 32.45
CA THR A 55 -8.29 -10.58 33.33
C THR A 55 -8.80 -11.48 34.48
N TYR A 56 -8.08 -12.54 34.74
CA TYR A 56 -8.44 -13.56 35.70
C TYR A 56 -7.20 -14.10 36.43
N GLN A 57 -7.44 -14.78 37.54
CA GLN A 57 -6.45 -15.60 38.23
C GLN A 57 -6.59 -17.05 37.76
N LEU A 58 -5.48 -17.64 37.35
CA LEU A 58 -5.39 -19.06 37.00
C LEU A 58 -5.50 -19.93 38.26
N PRO A 59 -6.09 -21.13 38.16
CA PRO A 59 -6.02 -22.12 39.25
C PRO A 59 -4.58 -22.58 39.42
N ASP A 60 -4.24 -23.01 40.66
CA ASP A 60 -2.91 -23.55 41.01
C ASP A 60 -2.85 -25.03 40.58
N GLU A 61 -2.76 -25.28 39.29
CA GLU A 61 -2.71 -26.61 38.69
C GLU A 61 -1.49 -26.68 37.73
N THR A 62 -0.70 -27.76 37.91
CA THR A 62 0.57 -27.92 37.15
C THR A 62 0.36 -28.47 35.72
N ASP A 63 -0.79 -29.02 35.42
CA ASP A 63 -1.16 -29.62 34.14
C ASP A 63 -2.09 -28.75 33.30
N LEU A 64 -2.35 -27.51 33.70
CA LEU A 64 -3.12 -26.56 32.91
C LEU A 64 -2.46 -26.32 31.54
N LEU A 65 -3.26 -26.34 30.48
CA LEU A 65 -2.79 -26.14 29.12
C LEU A 65 -3.11 -24.74 28.60
N TYR A 66 -4.38 -24.32 28.67
CA TYR A 66 -4.85 -23.00 28.28
C TYR A 66 -6.20 -22.66 28.92
N VAL A 67 -6.56 -21.39 28.85
CA VAL A 67 -7.93 -20.91 29.08
C VAL A 67 -8.54 -20.57 27.74
N LYS A 68 -9.73 -21.07 27.44
CA LYS A 68 -10.51 -20.67 26.28
C LYS A 68 -11.69 -19.79 26.67
N ALA A 69 -11.92 -18.77 25.86
CA ALA A 69 -13.07 -17.90 25.91
C ALA A 69 -13.99 -18.23 24.73
N VAL A 70 -15.23 -18.62 25.01
CA VAL A 70 -16.24 -18.95 23.99
C VAL A 70 -17.33 -17.90 24.06
N TYR A 71 -17.64 -17.26 22.94
CA TYR A 71 -18.62 -16.19 22.85
C TYR A 71 -19.33 -16.19 21.50
N GLN A 72 -20.49 -15.56 21.44
CA GLN A 72 -21.28 -15.41 20.24
C GLN A 72 -21.23 -13.97 19.76
N LEU A 73 -20.94 -13.77 18.46
CA LEU A 73 -21.04 -12.47 17.82
C LEU A 73 -22.50 -12.13 17.48
N PRO A 74 -22.83 -10.83 17.24
CA PRO A 74 -24.20 -10.41 16.92
C PRO A 74 -24.80 -11.06 15.66
N ASP A 75 -23.97 -11.51 14.72
CA ASP A 75 -24.38 -12.26 13.53
C ASP A 75 -24.75 -13.73 13.81
N GLY A 76 -24.63 -14.16 15.09
CA GLY A 76 -24.89 -15.52 15.51
C GLY A 76 -23.71 -16.48 15.43
N SER A 77 -22.57 -16.05 14.84
CA SER A 77 -21.37 -16.88 14.75
C SER A 77 -20.71 -17.09 16.11
N MET A 78 -20.25 -18.32 16.37
CA MET A 78 -19.52 -18.66 17.60
C MET A 78 -18.03 -18.42 17.36
N ARG A 79 -17.37 -17.82 18.36
CA ARG A 79 -15.92 -17.57 18.38
C ARG A 79 -15.28 -18.21 19.60
N GLU A 80 -14.04 -18.59 19.43
CA GLU A 80 -13.21 -19.14 20.50
C GLU A 80 -11.83 -18.47 20.45
N GLU A 81 -11.43 -17.90 21.59
CA GLU A 81 -10.09 -17.35 21.79
C GLU A 81 -9.37 -18.13 22.89
N LYS A 82 -8.06 -18.35 22.72
CA LYS A 82 -7.25 -19.12 23.65
C LYS A 82 -6.12 -18.29 24.22
N ALA A 83 -5.97 -18.35 25.53
CA ALA A 83 -4.83 -17.79 26.25
C ALA A 83 -4.05 -18.93 26.91
N SER A 84 -2.72 -18.93 26.78
CA SER A 84 -1.88 -20.00 27.37
C SER A 84 -1.98 -20.06 28.89
N ALA A 85 -1.62 -21.20 29.49
CA ALA A 85 -1.55 -21.36 30.93
C ALA A 85 -0.56 -20.39 31.64
N PHE A 86 0.17 -19.58 30.90
CA PHE A 86 1.07 -18.53 31.43
C PHE A 86 0.50 -17.13 31.30
N SER A 87 -0.72 -16.99 30.73
CA SER A 87 -1.43 -15.71 30.56
C SER A 87 -2.57 -15.62 31.55
N ASN A 88 -2.67 -14.48 32.23
CA ASN A 88 -3.77 -14.17 33.16
C ASN A 88 -4.87 -13.32 32.49
N SER A 89 -4.90 -13.25 31.17
CA SER A 89 -5.93 -12.53 30.42
C SER A 89 -6.19 -13.14 29.06
N VAL A 90 -7.40 -12.90 28.54
CA VAL A 90 -7.80 -13.23 27.18
C VAL A 90 -8.46 -12.01 26.55
N THR A 91 -8.10 -11.73 25.29
CA THR A 91 -8.65 -10.60 24.52
C THR A 91 -9.61 -11.13 23.46
N LEU A 92 -10.81 -10.57 23.45
CA LEU A 92 -11.91 -10.91 22.57
C LEU A 92 -12.09 -9.82 21.54
N ARG A 93 -12.32 -10.19 20.29
CA ARG A 93 -12.47 -9.25 19.17
C ARG A 93 -13.58 -9.71 18.22
N GLY A 94 -13.94 -8.85 17.27
CA GLY A 94 -14.88 -9.16 16.21
C GLY A 94 -16.28 -8.59 16.40
N PHE A 95 -16.50 -7.84 17.47
CA PHE A 95 -17.78 -7.13 17.66
C PHE A 95 -17.83 -5.90 16.75
N GLY A 96 -18.90 -5.79 15.97
CA GLY A 96 -19.13 -4.66 15.07
C GLY A 96 -19.65 -3.44 15.82
N ARG A 97 -20.90 -3.49 16.26
CA ARG A 97 -21.53 -2.44 17.07
C ARG A 97 -21.40 -2.74 18.56
N SER A 98 -21.49 -1.67 19.34
CA SER A 98 -21.54 -1.79 20.80
C SER A 98 -22.68 -2.72 21.22
N THR A 99 -22.35 -3.65 22.11
CA THR A 99 -23.31 -4.65 22.57
C THR A 99 -22.95 -5.18 23.94
N VAL A 100 -23.93 -5.76 24.62
CA VAL A 100 -23.70 -6.59 25.80
C VAL A 100 -23.61 -8.04 25.33
N ALA A 101 -22.56 -8.72 25.72
CA ALA A 101 -22.37 -10.15 25.40
C ALA A 101 -21.91 -10.94 26.61
N TYR A 102 -22.18 -12.25 26.59
CA TYR A 102 -21.77 -13.18 27.63
C TYR A 102 -20.71 -14.13 27.11
N VAL A 103 -19.61 -14.21 27.83
CA VAL A 103 -18.41 -14.96 27.45
C VAL A 103 -18.25 -16.11 28.45
N LYS A 104 -18.03 -17.33 27.99
CA LYS A 104 -17.73 -18.49 28.81
C LYS A 104 -16.23 -18.73 28.86
N LEU A 105 -15.62 -18.54 30.02
CA LEU A 105 -14.23 -18.91 30.28
C LEU A 105 -14.16 -20.35 30.76
N ILE A 106 -13.30 -21.15 30.14
CA ILE A 106 -13.15 -22.58 30.42
C ILE A 106 -11.65 -22.88 30.49
N THR A 107 -11.20 -23.45 31.61
CA THR A 107 -9.82 -23.98 31.69
C THR A 107 -9.76 -25.35 31.03
N VAL A 108 -8.65 -25.63 30.38
CA VAL A 108 -8.37 -26.88 29.69
C VAL A 108 -7.01 -27.40 30.14
N ASP A 109 -6.97 -28.64 30.64
CA ASP A 109 -5.73 -29.31 31.06
C ASP A 109 -5.01 -29.98 29.87
N ARG A 110 -3.83 -30.55 30.12
CA ARG A 110 -3.04 -31.29 29.12
C ARG A 110 -3.70 -32.58 28.66
N SER A 111 -4.64 -33.12 29.46
CA SER A 111 -5.46 -34.30 29.14
C SER A 111 -6.71 -33.93 28.33
N ARG A 112 -6.93 -32.65 28.03
CA ARG A 112 -8.09 -32.10 27.31
C ARG A 112 -9.39 -32.15 28.08
N ASN A 113 -9.33 -32.32 29.42
CA ASN A 113 -10.51 -32.12 30.24
C ASN A 113 -10.82 -30.63 30.37
N GLU A 114 -12.10 -30.30 30.42
CA GLU A 114 -12.61 -28.94 30.53
C GLU A 114 -13.24 -28.67 31.88
N SER A 115 -13.01 -27.49 32.44
CA SER A 115 -13.72 -27.04 33.62
C SER A 115 -15.19 -26.73 33.33
N GLN A 116 -15.98 -26.55 34.38
CA GLN A 116 -17.25 -25.84 34.25
C GLN A 116 -16.96 -24.41 33.77
N PRO A 117 -17.83 -23.84 32.90
CA PRO A 117 -17.64 -22.48 32.42
C PRO A 117 -17.88 -21.44 33.53
N VAL A 118 -17.07 -20.36 33.49
CA VAL A 118 -17.34 -19.11 34.21
C VAL A 118 -17.94 -18.13 33.19
N GLU A 119 -19.17 -17.70 33.45
CA GLU A 119 -19.83 -16.73 32.57
C GLU A 119 -19.48 -15.31 33.01
N VAL A 120 -19.04 -14.48 32.02
CA VAL A 120 -18.60 -13.10 32.21
C VAL A 120 -19.38 -12.20 31.25
N GLU A 121 -19.99 -11.15 31.79
CA GLU A 121 -20.65 -10.12 31.00
C GLU A 121 -19.60 -9.09 30.51
N ILE A 122 -19.67 -8.72 29.26
CA ILE A 122 -18.85 -7.66 28.64
C ILE A 122 -19.74 -6.63 27.95
N HIS A 123 -19.27 -5.39 27.85
CA HIS A 123 -19.93 -4.25 27.18
C HIS A 123 -19.01 -3.68 26.12
N THR A 124 -19.07 -4.21 24.91
CA THR A 124 -18.16 -3.76 23.84
C THR A 124 -18.55 -2.39 23.31
N GLU A 125 -17.56 -1.64 22.85
CA GLU A 125 -17.76 -0.39 22.13
C GLU A 125 -17.84 -0.65 20.61
N ASP A 126 -18.29 0.35 19.83
CA ASP A 126 -18.35 0.27 18.38
C ASP A 126 -16.96 -0.04 17.79
N SER A 127 -16.90 -0.90 16.76
CA SER A 127 -15.66 -1.21 16.04
C SER A 127 -15.06 0.09 15.45
N PRO A 128 -13.74 0.21 15.43
CA PRO A 128 -13.05 1.38 14.87
C PRO A 128 -13.44 1.71 13.42
N ILE A 129 -13.94 0.75 12.65
CA ILE A 129 -14.34 0.96 11.25
C ILE A 129 -15.37 2.08 11.08
N TYR A 130 -16.24 2.29 12.07
CA TYR A 130 -17.28 3.33 11.98
C TYR A 130 -16.68 4.73 12.11
N GLY A 131 -15.75 4.94 13.05
CA GLY A 131 -15.01 6.21 13.13
C GLY A 131 -14.12 6.46 11.93
N ILE A 132 -13.54 5.41 11.34
CA ILE A 132 -12.77 5.50 10.09
C ILE A 132 -13.70 5.91 8.95
N PHE A 133 -14.87 5.28 8.82
CA PHE A 133 -15.87 5.60 7.82
C PHE A 133 -16.38 7.07 7.96
N GLU A 134 -16.62 7.54 9.15
CA GLU A 134 -17.02 8.93 9.42
C GLU A 134 -15.90 9.93 9.06
N SER A 135 -14.65 9.49 9.06
CA SER A 135 -13.50 10.31 8.69
C SER A 135 -13.20 10.31 7.18
N LEU A 136 -13.96 9.57 6.37
CA LEU A 136 -13.77 9.54 4.92
C LEU A 136 -14.01 10.93 4.33
N ASP A 137 -12.99 11.46 3.67
CA ASP A 137 -13.04 12.67 2.86
C ASP A 137 -12.79 12.29 1.40
N VAL A 138 -13.72 12.66 0.51
CA VAL A 138 -13.73 12.26 -0.89
C VAL A 138 -13.85 13.51 -1.76
N ASN A 139 -12.82 13.74 -2.59
CA ASN A 139 -12.76 14.93 -3.43
C ASN A 139 -12.54 14.56 -4.89
N GLU A 140 -13.28 15.20 -5.81
CA GLU A 140 -13.04 15.07 -7.24
C GLU A 140 -11.59 15.43 -7.57
N GLY A 141 -11.01 14.70 -8.53
CA GLY A 141 -9.62 14.89 -8.92
C GLY A 141 -9.35 14.45 -10.35
N TRP A 142 -8.10 14.52 -10.72
CA TRP A 142 -7.62 14.15 -12.03
C TRP A 142 -7.83 12.67 -12.34
N GLY A 143 -8.56 12.38 -13.41
CA GLY A 143 -8.86 11.01 -13.84
C GLY A 143 -9.70 10.21 -12.86
N GLY A 144 -10.30 10.85 -11.83
CA GLY A 144 -11.05 10.16 -10.80
C GLY A 144 -11.34 11.02 -9.58
N PHE A 145 -10.98 10.56 -8.41
CA PHE A 145 -11.17 11.24 -7.14
C PHE A 145 -10.12 10.78 -6.12
N THR A 146 -9.99 11.51 -5.02
CA THR A 146 -9.09 11.18 -3.91
C THR A 146 -9.89 10.75 -2.70
N LEU A 147 -9.34 9.78 -1.96
CA LEU A 147 -9.87 9.30 -0.69
C LEU A 147 -8.86 9.63 0.42
N GLN A 148 -9.36 10.20 1.50
CA GLN A 148 -8.59 10.37 2.73
C GLN A 148 -9.37 9.79 3.90
N TRP A 149 -8.66 9.19 4.86
CA TRP A 149 -9.25 8.71 6.11
C TRP A 149 -8.22 8.63 7.23
N ASN A 150 -8.73 8.61 8.45
CA ASN A 150 -7.94 8.49 9.66
C ASN A 150 -8.22 7.15 10.36
N ASN A 151 -7.15 6.45 10.76
CA ASN A 151 -7.20 5.17 11.46
C ASN A 151 -6.25 5.23 12.69
N PRO A 152 -6.62 5.99 13.73
CA PRO A 152 -5.74 6.26 14.87
C PRO A 152 -5.35 5.01 15.66
N LEU A 153 -6.16 3.97 15.62
CA LEU A 153 -5.92 2.70 16.31
C LEU A 153 -5.10 1.71 15.46
N LYS A 154 -4.73 2.07 14.23
CA LYS A 154 -3.96 1.21 13.30
C LYS A 154 -4.61 -0.15 13.06
N GLU A 155 -5.92 -0.20 13.01
CA GLU A 155 -6.65 -1.43 12.71
C GLU A 155 -6.43 -1.87 11.26
N ASN A 156 -6.36 -3.17 11.03
CA ASN A 156 -6.31 -3.72 9.68
C ASN A 156 -7.69 -3.60 9.05
N ILE A 157 -7.83 -2.70 8.10
CA ILE A 157 -9.08 -2.41 7.41
C ILE A 157 -8.97 -2.58 5.91
N VAL A 158 -10.12 -2.71 5.30
CA VAL A 158 -10.30 -2.68 3.85
C VAL A 158 -11.30 -1.58 3.50
N VAL A 159 -10.88 -0.64 2.65
CA VAL A 159 -11.76 0.36 2.03
C VAL A 159 -12.06 -0.10 0.61
N SER A 160 -13.31 -0.35 0.31
CA SER A 160 -13.76 -0.78 -1.02
C SER A 160 -14.47 0.36 -1.73
N VAL A 161 -14.09 0.58 -2.99
CA VAL A 161 -14.69 1.57 -3.88
C VAL A 161 -15.45 0.85 -4.97
N MET A 162 -16.70 1.22 -5.14
CA MET A 162 -17.60 0.64 -6.11
C MET A 162 -18.12 1.73 -7.07
N ARG A 163 -18.45 1.34 -8.29
CA ARG A 163 -19.16 2.16 -9.27
C ARG A 163 -20.49 1.50 -9.62
N LEU A 164 -21.56 2.29 -9.72
CA LEU A 164 -22.84 1.81 -10.19
C LEU A 164 -22.77 1.61 -11.71
N ASN A 165 -23.07 0.40 -12.17
CA ASN A 165 -23.12 0.08 -13.59
C ASN A 165 -24.49 0.38 -14.20
N ASP A 166 -24.63 0.20 -15.51
CA ASP A 166 -25.88 0.44 -16.26
C ASP A 166 -27.04 -0.48 -15.86
N GLU A 167 -26.74 -1.60 -15.18
CA GLU A 167 -27.74 -2.54 -14.64
C GLU A 167 -28.19 -2.17 -13.21
N ASN A 168 -27.77 -1.02 -12.68
CA ASN A 168 -27.97 -0.58 -11.29
C ASN A 168 -27.34 -1.53 -10.24
N VAL A 169 -26.21 -2.14 -10.56
CA VAL A 169 -25.42 -2.97 -9.65
C VAL A 169 -24.11 -2.26 -9.33
N TYR A 170 -23.75 -2.20 -8.05
CA TYR A 170 -22.44 -1.70 -7.64
C TYR A 170 -21.36 -2.75 -7.91
N GLU A 171 -20.40 -2.40 -8.75
CA GLU A 171 -19.22 -3.21 -9.06
C GLU A 171 -17.99 -2.63 -8.38
N ASN A 172 -17.16 -3.49 -7.78
CA ASN A 172 -15.91 -3.05 -7.16
C ASN A 172 -14.92 -2.61 -8.24
N ILE A 173 -14.41 -1.40 -8.10
CA ILE A 173 -13.41 -0.82 -9.01
C ILE A 173 -12.04 -0.69 -8.37
N GLU A 174 -11.98 -0.55 -7.02
CA GLU A 174 -10.73 -0.43 -6.30
C GLU A 174 -10.88 -0.94 -4.87
N THR A 175 -9.76 -1.44 -4.29
CA THR A 175 -9.74 -1.95 -2.91
C THR A 175 -8.42 -1.62 -2.25
N PHE A 176 -8.48 -0.91 -1.13
CA PHE A 176 -7.32 -0.52 -0.35
C PHE A 176 -7.25 -1.29 0.97
N TYR A 177 -6.10 -1.90 1.23
CA TYR A 177 -5.78 -2.55 2.50
C TYR A 177 -4.82 -1.65 3.28
N SER A 178 -5.16 -1.28 4.49
CA SER A 178 -4.33 -0.37 5.28
C SER A 178 -4.45 -0.58 6.78
N ALA A 179 -3.32 -0.38 7.48
CA ALA A 179 -3.26 -0.18 8.92
C ALA A 179 -2.58 1.17 9.27
N ALA A 180 -2.34 2.03 8.28
CA ALA A 180 -1.72 3.33 8.50
C ALA A 180 -2.68 4.28 9.25
N THR A 181 -2.12 5.17 10.07
CA THR A 181 -2.90 6.13 10.89
C THR A 181 -3.63 7.19 10.09
N SER A 182 -3.08 7.58 8.96
CA SER A 182 -3.68 8.51 8.00
C SER A 182 -3.31 8.07 6.60
N VAL A 183 -4.25 8.11 5.69
CA VAL A 183 -4.09 7.61 4.34
C VAL A 183 -4.63 8.63 3.35
N TYR A 184 -3.91 8.82 2.26
CA TYR A 184 -4.34 9.52 1.05
C TYR A 184 -4.22 8.53 -0.12
N GLN A 185 -5.32 8.27 -0.84
CA GLN A 185 -5.37 7.33 -1.96
C GLN A 185 -6.10 7.95 -3.15
N PRO A 186 -5.45 8.11 -4.30
CA PRO A 186 -6.12 8.46 -5.54
C PRO A 186 -6.78 7.22 -6.18
N VAL A 187 -8.01 7.36 -6.62
CA VAL A 187 -8.71 6.44 -7.54
C VAL A 187 -8.65 7.08 -8.91
N ARG A 188 -8.08 6.38 -9.90
CA ARG A 188 -7.79 6.95 -11.23
C ARG A 188 -8.27 6.05 -12.37
N GLY A 189 -8.17 6.56 -13.61
CA GLY A 189 -8.55 5.82 -14.82
C GLY A 189 -10.04 5.83 -15.07
N LEU A 190 -10.76 6.78 -14.48
CA LEU A 190 -12.19 6.96 -14.66
C LEU A 190 -12.47 8.00 -15.78
N ASP A 191 -13.54 7.75 -16.53
CA ASP A 191 -13.99 8.69 -17.55
C ASP A 191 -14.50 10.00 -16.92
N PRO A 192 -14.29 11.17 -17.58
CA PRO A 192 -14.71 12.48 -17.08
C PRO A 192 -16.21 12.74 -17.28
N ILE A 193 -17.04 11.78 -16.90
CA ILE A 193 -18.50 11.83 -16.94
C ILE A 193 -19.08 11.62 -15.54
N PRO A 194 -20.22 12.24 -15.19
CA PRO A 194 -20.88 11.98 -13.90
C PRO A 194 -21.20 10.50 -13.74
N ALA A 195 -20.87 9.95 -12.58
CA ALA A 195 -21.19 8.56 -12.23
C ALA A 195 -21.47 8.43 -10.73
N ASP A 196 -22.22 7.40 -10.36
CA ASP A 196 -22.52 7.09 -8.99
C ASP A 196 -21.49 6.09 -8.41
N PHE A 197 -20.92 6.44 -7.27
CA PHE A 197 -19.94 5.66 -6.56
C PHE A 197 -20.45 5.26 -5.18
N GLY A 198 -19.96 4.13 -4.69
CA GLY A 198 -20.22 3.66 -3.34
C GLY A 198 -18.91 3.32 -2.64
N ILE A 199 -18.75 3.74 -1.39
CA ILE A 199 -17.55 3.48 -0.60
C ILE A 199 -17.98 2.90 0.74
N PHE A 200 -17.35 1.79 1.15
CA PHE A 200 -17.55 1.22 2.47
C PHE A 200 -16.25 0.73 3.09
N VAL A 201 -16.23 0.59 4.40
CA VAL A 201 -15.11 0.08 5.17
C VAL A 201 -15.49 -1.24 5.84
N ARG A 202 -14.56 -2.19 5.85
CA ARG A 202 -14.71 -3.43 6.61
C ARG A 202 -13.45 -3.77 7.39
N ASP A 203 -13.61 -4.53 8.48
CA ASP A 203 -12.50 -5.10 9.22
C ASP A 203 -12.17 -6.54 8.78
N THR A 204 -11.22 -7.16 9.46
CA THR A 204 -10.83 -8.57 9.25
C THR A 204 -11.84 -9.58 9.78
N TYR A 205 -12.80 -9.14 10.60
CA TYR A 205 -13.84 -9.95 11.19
C TYR A 205 -15.14 -9.99 10.39
N GLN A 206 -15.16 -9.33 9.23
CA GLN A 206 -16.31 -9.17 8.33
C GLN A 206 -17.42 -8.27 8.90
N ASN A 207 -17.06 -7.33 9.77
CA ASN A 207 -17.94 -6.21 10.06
C ASN A 207 -17.84 -5.20 8.93
N TYR A 208 -18.98 -4.61 8.54
CA TYR A 208 -19.10 -3.65 7.43
C TYR A 208 -19.76 -2.38 7.94
N THR A 209 -19.34 -1.25 7.38
CA THR A 209 -20.06 0.02 7.52
C THR A 209 -21.23 0.08 6.55
N ASP A 210 -22.05 1.11 6.67
CA ASP A 210 -22.92 1.54 5.57
C ASP A 210 -22.08 1.94 4.35
N THR A 211 -22.75 2.11 3.20
CA THR A 211 -22.12 2.58 1.96
C THR A 211 -22.32 4.08 1.82
N LEU A 212 -21.22 4.84 1.79
CA LEU A 212 -21.22 6.24 1.38
C LEU A 212 -21.49 6.31 -0.12
N LYS A 213 -22.61 6.90 -0.52
CA LYS A 213 -23.02 7.05 -1.92
C LYS A 213 -22.76 8.47 -2.39
N LEU A 214 -22.06 8.62 -3.51
CA LEU A 214 -21.63 9.90 -4.07
C LEU A 214 -21.87 9.90 -5.58
N ASN A 215 -22.35 11.03 -6.10
CA ASN A 215 -22.34 11.30 -7.53
C ASN A 215 -21.21 12.27 -7.82
N MET A 216 -20.22 11.86 -8.61
CA MET A 216 -19.02 12.63 -8.88
C MET A 216 -18.69 12.63 -10.37
N LYS A 217 -18.05 13.72 -10.82
CA LYS A 217 -17.51 13.84 -12.17
C LYS A 217 -15.99 13.97 -12.12
N PRO A 218 -15.24 12.91 -12.44
CA PRO A 218 -13.79 12.99 -12.54
C PRO A 218 -13.33 14.12 -13.46
N TRP A 219 -12.23 14.79 -13.11
CA TRP A 219 -11.61 15.74 -14.03
C TRP A 219 -10.92 14.98 -15.14
N PHE A 220 -10.91 15.56 -16.34
CA PHE A 220 -10.26 14.92 -17.48
C PHE A 220 -8.75 14.76 -17.24
N GLU A 221 -8.24 13.56 -17.43
CA GLU A 221 -6.81 13.27 -17.41
C GLU A 221 -6.43 12.31 -18.52
N MET A 222 -5.34 12.61 -19.21
CA MET A 222 -4.71 11.65 -20.12
C MET A 222 -3.20 11.73 -20.03
N MET A 223 -2.51 10.65 -20.36
CA MET A 223 -1.07 10.69 -20.58
C MET A 223 -0.82 11.53 -21.84
N LEU A 224 0.08 12.53 -21.73
CA LEU A 224 0.43 13.38 -22.86
C LEU A 224 1.12 12.54 -23.94
N ASP A 225 0.81 12.85 -25.21
CA ASP A 225 1.40 12.15 -26.36
C ASP A 225 2.88 12.51 -26.51
N ARG A 226 3.73 11.62 -26.06
CA ARG A 226 5.19 11.76 -26.10
C ARG A 226 5.77 11.90 -27.51
N ASN A 227 5.04 11.47 -28.56
CA ASN A 227 5.47 11.66 -29.94
C ASN A 227 5.46 13.14 -30.37
N LYS A 228 4.77 14.00 -29.61
CA LYS A 228 4.76 15.45 -29.82
C LYS A 228 5.88 16.16 -29.08
N PHE A 229 6.60 15.49 -28.18
CA PHE A 229 7.66 16.13 -27.40
C PHE A 229 8.85 16.49 -28.28
N ILE A 230 9.29 17.73 -28.16
CA ILE A 230 10.43 18.29 -28.91
C ILE A 230 11.55 18.58 -27.90
N PRO A 231 12.72 17.96 -28.05
CA PRO A 231 13.86 18.23 -27.19
C PRO A 231 14.40 19.63 -27.39
N ILE A 232 14.73 20.33 -26.31
CA ILE A 232 15.47 21.59 -26.34
C ILE A 232 16.96 21.24 -26.22
N PRO A 233 17.86 21.92 -26.99
CA PRO A 233 19.28 21.64 -26.94
C PRO A 233 19.87 21.72 -25.53
N LEU A 234 20.94 20.96 -25.28
CA LEU A 234 21.65 20.99 -24.00
C LEU A 234 22.28 22.40 -23.82
N SER A 235 22.13 22.95 -22.59
CA SER A 235 22.79 24.18 -22.18
C SER A 235 24.33 24.05 -22.29
N SER A 236 25.00 25.11 -22.69
CA SER A 236 26.48 25.17 -22.76
C SER A 236 27.17 25.02 -21.40
N LYS A 237 26.40 25.17 -20.30
CA LYS A 237 26.88 24.97 -18.93
C LYS A 237 27.15 23.49 -18.58
N PHE A 238 26.64 22.54 -19.39
CA PHE A 238 26.70 21.13 -19.12
C PHE A 238 27.49 20.35 -20.15
N THR A 239 28.06 19.24 -19.76
CA THR A 239 28.79 18.35 -20.64
C THR A 239 28.16 16.93 -20.61
N ILE A 240 28.33 16.22 -21.72
CA ILE A 240 27.83 14.85 -21.83
C ILE A 240 28.77 13.93 -21.05
N SER A 241 28.22 13.01 -20.28
CA SER A 241 28.96 11.93 -19.65
C SER A 241 29.31 10.84 -20.69
N VAL A 242 30.48 10.23 -20.57
CA VAL A 242 30.88 9.06 -21.37
C VAL A 242 30.04 7.82 -21.10
N TYR A 243 29.27 7.79 -19.99
CA TYR A 243 28.40 6.71 -19.58
C TYR A 243 26.93 6.89 -19.97
N GLY A 244 26.63 7.88 -20.80
CA GLY A 244 25.27 8.17 -21.23
C GLY A 244 25.21 9.07 -22.48
N THR A 245 24.03 9.61 -22.75
CA THR A 245 23.74 10.50 -23.89
C THR A 245 23.11 11.80 -23.42
N SER A 246 23.23 12.86 -24.20
CA SER A 246 22.44 14.09 -24.08
C SER A 246 21.22 14.10 -25.00
N ASN A 247 20.96 13.02 -25.71
CA ASN A 247 19.73 12.90 -26.49
C ASN A 247 18.52 12.75 -25.55
N LEU A 248 17.73 13.81 -25.46
CA LEU A 248 16.55 13.82 -24.58
C LEU A 248 15.47 12.84 -25.00
N THR A 249 15.44 12.36 -26.25
CA THR A 249 14.39 11.43 -26.70
C THR A 249 14.41 10.08 -25.97
N VAL A 250 15.54 9.73 -25.34
CA VAL A 250 15.64 8.52 -24.49
C VAL A 250 14.77 8.64 -23.22
N LEU A 251 14.39 9.86 -22.82
CA LEU A 251 13.57 10.12 -21.65
C LEU A 251 12.07 9.81 -21.86
N TRP A 252 11.66 9.52 -23.09
CA TRP A 252 10.28 9.17 -23.45
C TRP A 252 10.19 8.12 -24.55
N ASP A 253 11.21 7.25 -24.65
CA ASP A 253 11.22 6.12 -25.58
C ASP A 253 10.39 4.91 -25.09
N GLY A 254 10.01 4.90 -23.83
CA GLY A 254 9.24 3.85 -23.17
C GLY A 254 10.08 2.80 -22.48
N ILE A 255 11.41 2.99 -22.42
CA ILE A 255 12.33 2.01 -21.81
C ILE A 255 12.74 2.49 -20.41
N VAL A 256 12.09 1.95 -19.39
CA VAL A 256 12.33 2.36 -18.00
C VAL A 256 13.54 1.66 -17.35
N THR A 257 14.13 0.64 -17.98
CA THR A 257 15.21 -0.18 -17.42
C THR A 257 16.49 -0.15 -18.21
N ASN A 258 16.73 0.91 -19.01
CA ASN A 258 17.93 1.01 -19.81
C ASN A 258 19.12 1.48 -18.94
N ASN A 259 20.27 0.83 -19.08
CA ASN A 259 21.52 1.19 -18.40
C ASN A 259 22.73 1.27 -19.37
N GLY A 260 22.48 1.17 -20.66
CA GLY A 260 23.51 1.33 -21.69
C GLY A 260 23.84 2.80 -22.00
N PRO A 261 25.05 3.10 -22.50
CA PRO A 261 25.51 4.48 -22.72
C PRO A 261 24.67 5.29 -23.72
N ASN A 262 23.89 4.65 -24.56
CA ASN A 262 23.02 5.32 -25.54
C ASN A 262 21.55 5.41 -25.08
N GLY A 263 21.21 4.83 -23.96
CA GLY A 263 19.83 4.75 -23.47
C GLY A 263 19.59 5.43 -22.13
N ILE A 264 20.62 6.08 -21.56
CA ILE A 264 20.50 6.83 -20.31
C ILE A 264 20.81 8.29 -20.61
N TYR A 265 19.90 9.20 -20.27
CA TYR A 265 20.24 10.61 -20.24
C TYR A 265 21.22 10.86 -19.09
N TYR A 266 22.43 11.34 -19.44
CA TYR A 266 23.48 11.55 -18.45
C TYR A 266 24.32 12.77 -18.79
N ILE A 267 24.19 13.82 -17.98
CA ILE A 267 24.98 15.04 -18.09
C ILE A 267 25.74 15.35 -16.81
N ASN A 268 26.90 16.02 -16.96
CA ASN A 268 27.69 16.59 -15.88
C ASN A 268 27.46 18.10 -15.84
N ALA A 269 27.17 18.61 -14.65
CA ALA A 269 26.78 20.00 -14.46
C ALA A 269 27.86 20.87 -13.77
N GLY A 270 28.98 20.28 -13.35
CA GLY A 270 30.05 21.01 -12.67
C GLY A 270 29.55 21.64 -11.35
N ALA A 271 29.46 22.98 -11.35
CA ALA A 271 29.02 23.75 -10.17
C ALA A 271 27.53 24.15 -10.20
N TYR A 272 26.79 23.70 -11.21
CA TYR A 272 25.40 24.11 -11.42
C TYR A 272 24.42 22.96 -11.10
N ASN A 273 23.21 23.29 -10.68
CA ASN A 273 22.11 22.32 -10.64
C ASN A 273 21.73 21.92 -12.06
N PRO A 274 21.85 20.63 -12.41
CA PRO A 274 21.57 20.19 -13.77
C PRO A 274 20.09 20.31 -14.12
N TYR A 275 19.81 20.66 -15.38
CA TYR A 275 18.46 20.71 -15.91
C TYR A 275 18.43 20.30 -17.38
N PHE A 276 17.26 19.94 -17.86
CA PHE A 276 16.91 19.86 -19.26
C PHE A 276 15.56 20.52 -19.52
N ALA A 277 15.28 20.86 -20.77
CA ALA A 277 14.00 21.44 -21.17
C ALA A 277 13.40 20.68 -22.35
N ILE A 278 12.08 20.67 -22.41
CA ILE A 278 11.30 20.04 -23.48
C ILE A 278 10.13 20.95 -23.86
N ASN A 279 9.74 20.91 -25.13
CA ASN A 279 8.45 21.42 -25.57
C ASN A 279 7.49 20.22 -25.64
N LEU A 280 6.37 20.28 -24.95
CA LEU A 280 5.34 19.22 -24.93
C LEU A 280 4.59 19.07 -26.27
N GLY A 281 4.80 20.00 -27.22
CA GLY A 281 4.08 20.04 -28.50
C GLY A 281 2.60 20.41 -28.37
N VAL A 282 2.13 20.68 -27.16
CA VAL A 282 0.79 21.11 -26.83
C VAL A 282 0.82 21.88 -25.51
N LYS A 283 -0.02 22.90 -25.38
CA LYS A 283 -0.24 23.55 -24.09
C LYS A 283 -1.13 22.64 -23.26
N ALA A 284 -0.70 22.27 -22.06
CA ALA A 284 -1.44 21.36 -21.19
C ALA A 284 -1.45 21.84 -19.74
N LYS A 285 -2.56 21.63 -19.06
CA LYS A 285 -2.67 21.72 -17.61
C LYS A 285 -2.21 20.38 -17.04
N LEU A 286 -1.05 20.38 -16.35
CA LEU A 286 -0.46 19.16 -15.87
C LEU A 286 -1.16 18.69 -14.58
N SER A 287 -1.38 17.39 -14.45
CA SER A 287 -1.90 16.74 -13.26
C SER A 287 -0.80 16.10 -12.43
N ARG A 288 0.06 15.34 -13.11
CA ARG A 288 1.16 14.61 -12.47
C ARG A 288 2.27 14.30 -13.45
N PHE A 289 3.42 13.92 -12.89
CA PHE A 289 4.48 13.30 -13.68
C PHE A 289 5.05 12.08 -12.97
N ARG A 290 5.63 11.16 -13.75
CA ARG A 290 6.34 9.99 -13.26
C ARG A 290 7.75 9.97 -13.78
N TYR A 291 8.68 9.62 -12.91
CA TYR A 291 10.10 9.64 -13.12
C TYR A 291 10.72 8.27 -12.87
N TRP A 292 11.60 7.83 -13.75
CA TRP A 292 12.42 6.64 -13.56
C TRP A 292 13.90 7.03 -13.53
N SER A 293 14.52 6.75 -12.39
CA SER A 293 15.95 6.91 -12.26
C SER A 293 16.71 5.77 -12.96
N ARG A 294 18.01 5.90 -13.07
CA ARG A 294 18.86 4.86 -13.64
C ARG A 294 18.78 3.55 -12.85
N THR A 295 18.52 2.43 -13.53
CA THR A 295 18.17 1.12 -12.97
C THR A 295 19.21 0.54 -12.02
N ASP A 296 20.50 0.66 -12.33
CA ASP A 296 21.60 0.09 -11.54
C ASP A 296 22.02 0.95 -10.35
N TYR A 297 21.41 2.14 -10.19
CA TYR A 297 21.74 3.11 -9.14
C TYR A 297 20.51 3.73 -8.48
N TYR A 298 19.46 2.96 -8.26
CA TYR A 298 18.29 3.46 -7.55
C TYR A 298 18.66 3.99 -6.17
N PHE A 299 18.19 5.21 -5.83
CA PHE A 299 18.44 5.92 -4.58
C PHE A 299 19.93 6.10 -4.25
N ARG A 300 20.77 6.22 -5.28
CA ARG A 300 22.23 6.35 -5.16
C ARG A 300 22.79 7.27 -6.23
N LEU A 301 24.03 7.69 -6.03
CA LEU A 301 24.82 8.48 -6.99
C LEU A 301 24.05 9.68 -7.58
N HIS A 302 23.89 9.71 -8.88
CA HIS A 302 23.33 10.83 -9.65
C HIS A 302 21.81 10.77 -9.80
N SER A 303 21.14 9.76 -9.18
CA SER A 303 19.68 9.74 -9.14
C SER A 303 19.17 10.97 -8.41
N ALA A 304 18.17 11.62 -8.98
CA ALA A 304 17.59 12.83 -8.42
C ALA A 304 16.96 12.51 -7.04
N LYS A 305 17.21 13.37 -6.06
CA LYS A 305 16.57 13.32 -4.75
C LYS A 305 15.55 14.43 -4.61
N GLU A 306 15.87 15.62 -5.05
CA GLU A 306 15.00 16.79 -5.02
C GLU A 306 14.86 17.37 -6.42
N ILE A 307 13.61 17.60 -6.84
CA ILE A 307 13.27 17.99 -8.21
C ILE A 307 12.35 19.21 -8.16
N GLN A 308 12.64 20.18 -9.02
CA GLN A 308 11.73 21.27 -9.38
C GLN A 308 11.39 21.22 -10.86
N ILE A 309 10.13 21.50 -11.16
CA ILE A 309 9.61 21.59 -12.52
C ILE A 309 9.13 23.00 -12.75
N TYR A 310 9.60 23.57 -13.84
CA TYR A 310 9.20 24.91 -14.29
C TYR A 310 8.48 24.81 -15.62
N GLY A 311 7.60 25.75 -15.89
CA GLY A 311 6.87 25.82 -17.14
C GLY A 311 6.80 27.22 -17.71
N THR A 312 6.66 27.33 -19.04
CA THR A 312 6.42 28.60 -19.71
C THR A 312 5.56 28.43 -20.96
N ASN A 313 4.94 29.51 -21.40
CA ASN A 313 4.26 29.61 -22.69
C ASN A 313 4.97 30.59 -23.66
N ASP A 314 6.08 31.20 -23.23
CA ASP A 314 6.88 32.06 -24.06
C ASP A 314 7.89 31.22 -24.88
N PRO A 315 7.74 31.15 -26.23
CA PRO A 315 8.63 30.37 -27.06
C PRO A 315 10.08 30.91 -27.07
N LEU A 316 10.30 32.18 -26.75
CA LEU A 316 11.66 32.77 -26.67
C LEU A 316 12.38 32.25 -25.42
N VAL A 317 11.66 32.09 -24.32
CA VAL A 317 12.18 31.52 -23.09
C VAL A 317 12.30 30.00 -23.22
N GLY A 318 11.24 29.33 -23.66
CA GLY A 318 11.11 27.86 -23.68
C GLY A 318 12.11 27.20 -24.65
N ASN A 319 12.43 27.82 -25.78
CA ASN A 319 13.39 27.31 -26.75
C ASN A 319 14.85 27.76 -26.47
N ASN A 320 15.07 28.60 -25.46
CA ASN A 320 16.40 29.06 -25.08
C ASN A 320 16.98 28.15 -23.94
N PRO A 321 17.98 27.28 -24.23
CA PRO A 321 18.57 26.43 -23.18
C PRO A 321 19.31 27.24 -22.10
N GLU A 322 19.63 28.52 -22.35
CA GLU A 322 20.36 29.39 -21.42
C GLU A 322 19.45 30.36 -20.67
N SER A 323 18.11 30.31 -20.85
CA SER A 323 17.16 31.16 -20.12
C SER A 323 17.27 30.96 -18.62
N ASP A 324 17.05 32.02 -17.85
CA ASP A 324 17.13 31.99 -16.39
C ASP A 324 15.81 31.43 -15.79
N ASN A 325 15.88 30.77 -14.64
CA ASN A 325 14.69 30.23 -13.96
C ASN A 325 13.69 31.31 -13.57
N SER A 326 14.12 32.56 -13.38
CA SER A 326 13.20 33.68 -13.07
C SER A 326 12.28 34.05 -14.23
N GLU A 327 12.56 33.58 -15.45
CA GLU A 327 11.71 33.74 -16.65
C GLU A 327 10.66 32.64 -16.77
N TRP A 328 10.69 31.62 -15.89
CA TRP A 328 9.81 30.46 -15.87
C TRP A 328 8.87 30.49 -14.66
N ILE A 329 7.76 29.83 -14.76
CA ILE A 329 6.80 29.63 -13.67
C ILE A 329 7.16 28.35 -12.94
N LEU A 330 7.35 28.40 -11.63
CA LEU A 330 7.53 27.21 -10.80
C LEU A 330 6.20 26.47 -10.67
N LEU A 331 6.16 25.19 -11.12
CA LEU A 331 4.94 24.38 -11.14
C LEU A 331 4.76 23.52 -9.89
N ASN A 332 5.82 23.27 -9.11
CA ASN A 332 5.76 22.56 -7.84
C ASN A 332 6.38 23.41 -6.73
N PRO A 333 5.61 24.33 -6.13
CA PRO A 333 6.09 25.18 -5.00
C PRO A 333 6.65 24.35 -3.86
N GLU A 334 6.04 23.19 -3.59
CA GLU A 334 6.61 22.16 -2.75
C GLU A 334 7.54 21.29 -3.59
N ILE A 335 8.79 21.18 -3.14
CA ILE A 335 9.81 20.40 -3.85
C ILE A 335 9.39 18.94 -3.90
N PHE A 336 9.46 18.32 -5.07
CA PHE A 336 9.28 16.89 -5.21
C PHE A 336 10.50 16.15 -4.65
N VAL A 337 10.28 15.34 -3.64
CA VAL A 337 11.34 14.62 -2.93
C VAL A 337 11.20 13.12 -3.19
N SER A 338 12.27 12.52 -3.73
CA SER A 338 12.37 11.07 -3.88
C SER A 338 12.51 10.41 -2.51
N VAL A 339 11.71 9.40 -2.23
CA VAL A 339 11.66 8.69 -0.95
C VAL A 339 12.07 7.23 -1.15
N ARG A 340 13.12 6.83 -0.46
CA ARG A 340 13.57 5.45 -0.46
C ARG A 340 12.72 4.61 0.51
N PRO A 341 11.94 3.59 0.05
CA PRO A 341 11.03 2.82 0.90
C PRO A 341 11.71 2.17 2.11
N SER A 342 12.87 1.57 1.91
CA SER A 342 13.62 0.91 3.00
C SER A 342 14.18 1.88 4.05
N GLY A 343 14.25 3.19 3.77
CA GLY A 343 14.87 4.19 4.65
C GLY A 343 16.37 4.03 4.86
N LEU A 344 17.04 3.13 4.13
CA LEU A 344 18.46 2.86 4.27
C LEU A 344 19.33 3.97 3.66
N ASP A 345 20.57 4.10 4.18
CA ASP A 345 21.57 5.04 3.69
C ASP A 345 21.91 4.77 2.21
N PRO A 346 22.16 5.82 1.39
CA PRO A 346 22.51 5.67 -0.03
C PRO A 346 23.77 4.87 -0.33
N SER A 347 24.67 4.67 0.64
CA SER A 347 25.85 3.80 0.50
C SER A 347 25.50 2.32 0.45
N VAL A 348 24.31 1.94 0.99
CA VAL A 348 23.81 0.58 0.97
C VAL A 348 23.10 0.33 -0.38
N PRO A 349 23.34 -0.80 -1.07
CA PRO A 349 22.60 -1.16 -2.28
C PRO A 349 21.08 -1.17 -2.05
N ALA A 350 20.30 -0.92 -3.11
CA ALA A 350 18.85 -1.00 -3.08
C ALA A 350 18.40 -2.41 -2.64
N THR A 351 17.38 -2.46 -1.76
CA THR A 351 16.71 -3.71 -1.37
C THR A 351 15.73 -4.15 -2.46
N GLY A 352 15.11 -5.34 -2.31
CA GLY A 352 14.04 -5.78 -3.19
C GLY A 352 12.87 -4.79 -3.23
N GLU A 353 12.45 -4.29 -2.06
CA GLU A 353 11.40 -3.28 -1.93
C GLU A 353 11.76 -1.95 -2.62
N ASP A 354 12.98 -1.46 -2.42
CA ASP A 354 13.48 -0.25 -3.11
C ASP A 354 13.49 -0.43 -4.62
N TYR A 355 13.88 -1.63 -5.08
CA TYR A 355 13.98 -1.95 -6.50
C TYR A 355 12.60 -1.99 -7.15
N ASP A 356 11.64 -2.68 -6.53
CA ASP A 356 10.27 -2.81 -7.04
C ASP A 356 9.59 -1.44 -7.12
N TYR A 357 9.73 -0.61 -6.08
CA TYR A 357 9.20 0.75 -6.04
C TYR A 357 9.81 1.64 -7.15
N ALA A 358 11.14 1.62 -7.31
CA ALA A 358 11.81 2.43 -8.32
C ALA A 358 11.53 1.94 -9.76
N LEU A 359 11.30 0.64 -9.94
CA LEU A 359 10.93 0.05 -11.23
C LEU A 359 9.51 0.46 -11.65
N ASP A 360 8.60 0.60 -10.70
CA ASP A 360 7.26 1.15 -10.96
C ASP A 360 7.29 2.64 -11.32
N GLY A 361 8.32 3.35 -10.87
CA GLY A 361 8.54 4.78 -11.10
C GLY A 361 7.92 5.65 -10.02
N GLU A 362 8.65 6.68 -9.63
CA GLU A 362 8.20 7.65 -8.64
C GLU A 362 7.22 8.64 -9.27
N GLU A 363 6.10 8.88 -8.63
CA GLU A 363 5.03 9.75 -9.14
C GLU A 363 4.75 10.91 -8.20
N TRP A 364 4.55 12.12 -8.74
CA TRP A 364 4.17 13.33 -8.02
C TRP A 364 3.07 14.07 -8.75
N GLU A 365 2.19 14.69 -7.98
CA GLU A 365 1.07 15.49 -8.47
C GLU A 365 1.43 16.98 -8.49
N PHE A 366 0.95 17.68 -9.52
CA PHE A 366 1.03 19.13 -9.57
C PHE A 366 -0.17 19.75 -8.84
N PRO A 367 0.03 20.88 -8.12
CA PRO A 367 -1.09 21.64 -7.55
C PRO A 367 -2.09 22.05 -8.64
N TRP A 368 -3.36 22.07 -8.29
CA TRP A 368 -4.40 22.48 -9.24
C TRP A 368 -4.23 23.92 -9.74
N GLU A 369 -3.67 24.79 -8.91
CA GLU A 369 -3.53 26.21 -9.18
C GLU A 369 -2.50 26.56 -10.27
N VAL A 370 -1.60 25.63 -10.59
CA VAL A 370 -0.58 25.89 -11.62
C VAL A 370 -1.19 26.07 -13.00
N PRO A 371 -0.67 27.00 -13.80
CA PRO A 371 -1.22 27.27 -15.12
C PRO A 371 -0.91 26.15 -16.12
N ALA A 372 -1.69 26.10 -17.20
CA ALA A 372 -1.34 25.28 -18.36
C ALA A 372 -0.11 25.87 -19.07
N VAL A 373 0.84 25.00 -19.44
CA VAL A 373 2.12 25.35 -20.05
C VAL A 373 2.45 24.48 -21.25
N GLN A 374 3.29 24.97 -22.12
CA GLN A 374 3.74 24.21 -23.29
C GLN A 374 5.19 23.75 -23.20
N TRP A 375 6.07 24.55 -22.60
CA TRP A 375 7.47 24.18 -22.35
C TRP A 375 7.67 23.85 -20.90
N LEU A 376 8.45 22.80 -20.63
CA LEU A 376 8.86 22.39 -19.31
C LEU A 376 10.36 22.41 -19.16
N ARG A 377 10.83 22.77 -17.96
CA ARG A 377 12.21 22.60 -17.51
C ARG A 377 12.19 21.71 -16.28
N PHE A 378 12.86 20.57 -16.37
CA PHE A 378 13.12 19.67 -15.24
C PHE A 378 14.47 20.08 -14.64
N GLN A 379 14.49 20.45 -13.38
CA GLN A 379 15.71 20.79 -12.66
C GLN A 379 15.90 19.86 -11.46
N GLN A 380 17.06 19.23 -11.40
CA GLN A 380 17.50 18.47 -10.25
C GLN A 380 18.20 19.40 -9.27
N LEU A 381 17.69 19.51 -8.05
CA LEU A 381 18.27 20.34 -7.00
C LEU A 381 19.34 19.61 -6.21
N SER A 382 19.12 18.32 -5.96
CA SER A 382 20.07 17.45 -5.25
C SER A 382 20.02 16.03 -5.79
N THR A 383 21.05 15.26 -5.46
CA THR A 383 21.14 13.81 -5.70
C THR A 383 21.27 13.07 -4.39
N TRP A 384 21.06 11.77 -4.43
CA TRP A 384 21.17 10.92 -3.24
C TRP A 384 22.56 10.93 -2.59
N THR A 385 23.63 11.27 -3.33
CA THR A 385 25.01 11.31 -2.80
C THR A 385 25.68 12.67 -2.97
N GLY A 386 24.93 13.73 -3.29
CA GLY A 386 25.46 15.10 -3.38
C GLY A 386 26.31 15.37 -4.63
N THR A 387 26.20 14.56 -5.67
CA THR A 387 26.93 14.79 -6.95
C THR A 387 26.22 15.81 -7.82
N MET A 388 26.99 16.56 -8.62
CA MET A 388 26.48 17.57 -9.56
C MET A 388 26.36 16.99 -10.97
N ALA A 389 25.71 15.87 -11.10
CA ALA A 389 25.39 15.20 -12.36
C ALA A 389 23.95 14.73 -12.33
N MET A 390 23.34 14.54 -13.50
CA MET A 390 21.97 14.05 -13.63
C MET A 390 21.95 12.79 -14.47
N THR A 391 21.21 11.78 -13.96
CA THR A 391 20.85 10.60 -14.73
C THR A 391 19.35 10.40 -14.66
N CYS A 392 18.74 10.03 -15.82
CA CYS A 392 17.31 9.74 -15.90
C CYS A 392 17.09 8.73 -17.02
N ASN A 393 16.18 7.78 -16.81
CA ASN A 393 15.82 6.79 -17.83
C ASN A 393 14.53 7.18 -18.57
N GLU A 394 13.48 7.53 -17.85
CA GLU A 394 12.18 7.82 -18.47
C GLU A 394 11.43 8.88 -17.64
N ILE A 395 10.62 9.69 -18.32
CA ILE A 395 9.65 10.60 -17.72
C ILE A 395 8.33 10.48 -18.47
N ARG A 396 7.22 10.61 -17.74
CA ARG A 396 5.88 10.69 -18.32
C ARG A 396 5.09 11.79 -17.65
N PHE A 397 4.28 12.48 -18.43
CA PHE A 397 3.41 13.54 -17.95
C PHE A 397 1.95 13.22 -18.27
N TRP A 398 1.07 13.55 -17.33
CA TRP A 398 -0.37 13.49 -17.51
C TRP A 398 -0.97 14.87 -17.29
N GLY A 399 -2.16 15.07 -17.84
CA GLY A 399 -2.91 16.30 -17.68
C GLY A 399 -4.01 16.45 -18.73
N GLU A 400 -4.49 17.66 -18.84
CA GLU A 400 -5.50 18.08 -19.80
C GLU A 400 -4.88 18.97 -20.88
N PRO A 401 -4.74 18.47 -22.13
CA PRO A 401 -4.36 19.32 -23.25
C PRO A 401 -5.40 20.42 -23.45
N GLN A 402 -4.95 21.65 -23.63
CA GLN A 402 -5.81 22.79 -23.94
C GLN A 402 -5.97 22.91 -25.46
N SER A 403 -7.21 23.11 -25.92
CA SER A 403 -7.46 23.49 -27.32
C SER A 403 -6.85 24.88 -27.58
N GLU A 404 -6.19 25.04 -28.73
CA GLU A 404 -5.73 26.33 -29.22
C GLU A 404 -6.87 27.34 -29.37
#